data_fbc0979e2bca0212fa8746ff5bb76f27
#
_entry.id   fbc0979e2bca0212fa8746ff5bb76f27
#
_cell.length_a   1.000
_cell.length_b   1.000
_cell.length_c   1.000
_cell.angle_alpha   90.00
_cell.angle_beta   90.00
_cell.angle_gamma   90.00
#
_symmetry.space_group_name_H-M   'P 1'
#
loop_
_entity.id
_entity.type
_entity.pdbx_description
1 polymer ?
#
loop_
_entity_poly.entity_id
_entity_poly.type
_entity_poly.pdbx_seq_one_letter_code
_entity_poly.pdbx_strand_id
1 'polypeptide(L)'
;ETGRDRKMDLDTVEKLPFSKVEAYRICSRTGGRMYTGAAATKNVVLSAHGYKNIHIATHGYFDMENQDISLYSSWLAFTGIKNWYRTGVENPVYGNGLLTADEVSRMDLTSTKLVVLSSCLSGMNEVFLSTGFHGMVSAFSAAGVKYVISSLWSVNDLATAVFMDAFYSYYANGAEEPPTALRKAQDYLRDATIEELRMQGWFRSDTYQLLDEESQEFMESLEEKNGRWKPFRKEAFWGGFVCCQCH
;
A
#
# COMPACT_ATOMS: atom_id res chain seq x y z
N GLU A 1 24.03 -9.36 -12.26
CA GLU A 1 24.19 -9.03 -10.82
C GLU A 1 22.90 -9.43 -10.11
N THR A 2 23.03 -10.42 -9.25
CA THR A 2 21.89 -10.92 -8.48
C THR A 2 21.62 -9.89 -7.37
N GLY A 3 20.40 -9.39 -7.24
CA GLY A 3 20.00 -8.38 -6.24
C GLY A 3 20.27 -8.74 -4.76
N ARG A 4 21.21 -9.65 -4.51
CA ARG A 4 21.70 -10.12 -3.22
C ARG A 4 22.58 -9.12 -2.47
N ASP A 5 23.24 -8.19 -3.19
CA ASP A 5 24.12 -7.18 -2.57
C ASP A 5 23.36 -6.03 -1.92
N ARG A 6 22.02 -6.06 -2.01
CA ARG A 6 21.14 -5.06 -1.40
C ARG A 6 21.01 -5.36 0.09
N LYS A 7 21.64 -4.52 0.90
CA LYS A 7 21.59 -4.59 2.37
C LYS A 7 20.20 -4.18 2.91
N MET A 8 19.18 -5.01 2.68
CA MET A 8 17.92 -4.88 3.40
C MET A 8 17.88 -5.92 4.52
N ASP A 9 17.79 -5.47 5.75
CA ASP A 9 17.50 -6.37 6.86
C ASP A 9 16.01 -6.70 6.89
N LEU A 10 15.63 -7.78 6.21
CA LEU A 10 14.23 -8.24 6.15
C LEU A 10 13.68 -8.71 7.51
N ASP A 11 14.55 -8.93 8.49
CA ASP A 11 14.14 -9.32 9.84
C ASP A 11 13.71 -8.08 10.66
N THR A 12 14.15 -6.87 10.26
CA THR A 12 13.74 -5.59 10.86
C THR A 12 12.52 -4.96 10.17
N VAL A 13 12.02 -5.55 9.08
CA VAL A 13 10.83 -5.02 8.40
C VAL A 13 9.61 -5.22 9.30
N GLU A 14 9.02 -4.11 9.73
CA GLU A 14 7.82 -4.10 10.57
C GLU A 14 6.67 -4.86 9.89
N LYS A 15 5.87 -5.57 10.68
CA LYS A 15 4.64 -6.17 10.18
C LYS A 15 3.66 -5.07 9.78
N LEU A 16 2.82 -5.36 8.81
CA LEU A 16 1.67 -4.53 8.39
C LEU A 16 0.35 -5.24 8.76
N PRO A 17 0.00 -5.34 10.06
CA PRO A 17 -1.17 -6.10 10.49
C PRO A 17 -2.48 -5.55 9.93
N PHE A 18 -2.58 -4.24 9.72
CA PHE A 18 -3.77 -3.61 9.19
C PHE A 18 -3.90 -3.69 7.67
N SER A 19 -2.85 -4.09 6.93
CA SER A 19 -2.92 -4.28 5.46
C SER A 19 -3.97 -5.33 5.04
N LYS A 20 -4.18 -6.37 5.88
CA LYS A 20 -5.22 -7.37 5.64
C LYS A 20 -6.63 -6.80 5.88
N VAL A 21 -6.80 -5.97 6.92
CA VAL A 21 -8.05 -5.24 7.20
C VAL A 21 -8.35 -4.28 6.07
N GLU A 22 -7.36 -3.52 5.60
CA GLU A 22 -7.44 -2.60 4.47
C GLU A 22 -7.96 -3.33 3.22
N ALA A 23 -7.29 -4.43 2.82
CA ALA A 23 -7.70 -5.22 1.66
C ALA A 23 -9.13 -5.78 1.80
N TYR A 24 -9.51 -6.28 2.98
CA TYR A 24 -10.85 -6.79 3.26
C TYR A 24 -11.93 -5.70 3.10
N ARG A 25 -11.71 -4.52 3.69
CA ARG A 25 -12.67 -3.42 3.63
C ARG A 25 -12.82 -2.88 2.20
N ILE A 26 -11.72 -2.74 1.47
CA ILE A 26 -11.73 -2.33 0.06
C ILE A 26 -12.51 -3.34 -0.79
N CYS A 27 -12.25 -4.63 -0.64
CA CYS A 27 -12.96 -5.66 -1.39
C CYS A 27 -14.46 -5.70 -1.05
N SER A 28 -14.82 -5.49 0.22
CA SER A 28 -16.22 -5.42 0.65
C SER A 28 -16.96 -4.24 -0.01
N ARG A 29 -16.28 -3.12 -0.28
CA ARG A 29 -16.85 -1.95 -0.95
C ARG A 29 -16.92 -2.07 -2.47
N THR A 30 -15.93 -2.73 -3.06
CA THR A 30 -15.73 -2.72 -4.52
C THR A 30 -16.17 -4.01 -5.20
N GLY A 31 -16.42 -5.09 -4.45
CA GLY A 31 -16.63 -6.43 -4.99
C GLY A 31 -15.38 -7.02 -5.66
N GLY A 32 -14.20 -6.48 -5.36
CA GLY A 32 -12.92 -6.89 -5.92
C GLY A 32 -12.44 -8.26 -5.46
N ARG A 33 -11.35 -8.73 -6.05
CA ARG A 33 -10.64 -9.94 -5.61
C ARG A 33 -9.56 -9.58 -4.62
N MET A 34 -9.41 -10.37 -3.56
CA MET A 34 -8.42 -10.17 -2.52
C MET A 34 -7.39 -11.30 -2.52
N TYR A 35 -6.12 -10.94 -2.42
CA TYR A 35 -5.00 -11.86 -2.28
C TYR A 35 -4.17 -11.44 -1.06
N THR A 36 -4.03 -12.32 -0.07
CA THR A 36 -3.29 -12.04 1.17
C THR A 36 -2.39 -13.22 1.55
N GLY A 37 -1.40 -12.97 2.42
CA GLY A 37 -0.46 -14.00 2.88
C GLY A 37 0.18 -14.75 1.71
N ALA A 38 0.18 -16.07 1.74
CA ALA A 38 0.83 -16.90 0.70
C ALA A 38 0.26 -16.68 -0.72
N ALA A 39 -0.98 -16.21 -0.86
CA ALA A 39 -1.59 -15.92 -2.15
C ALA A 39 -1.19 -14.54 -2.72
N ALA A 40 -0.64 -13.63 -1.90
CA ALA A 40 -0.16 -12.32 -2.34
C ALA A 40 1.22 -12.44 -2.99
N THR A 41 1.27 -12.86 -4.24
CA THR A 41 2.49 -13.05 -5.01
C THR A 41 2.68 -11.97 -6.06
N LYS A 42 3.93 -11.69 -6.47
CA LYS A 42 4.19 -10.76 -7.58
C LYS A 42 3.53 -11.21 -8.89
N ASN A 43 3.37 -12.53 -9.09
CA ASN A 43 2.74 -13.08 -10.29
C ASN A 43 1.25 -12.69 -10.39
N VAL A 44 0.56 -12.49 -9.27
CA VAL A 44 -0.81 -11.96 -9.25
C VAL A 44 -0.85 -10.57 -9.85
N VAL A 45 0.11 -9.70 -9.49
CA VAL A 45 0.21 -8.34 -10.05
C VAL A 45 0.59 -8.39 -11.53
N LEU A 46 1.61 -9.18 -11.89
CA LEU A 46 2.06 -9.33 -13.28
C LEU A 46 0.98 -9.88 -14.21
N SER A 47 0.00 -10.60 -13.66
CA SER A 47 -1.16 -11.14 -14.39
C SER A 47 -2.41 -10.26 -14.32
N ALA A 48 -2.32 -9.05 -13.77
CA ALA A 48 -3.47 -8.18 -13.49
C ALA A 48 -3.97 -7.40 -14.72
N HIS A 49 -3.93 -8.01 -15.91
CA HIS A 49 -4.46 -7.42 -17.13
C HIS A 49 -5.98 -7.30 -17.06
N GLY A 50 -6.54 -6.19 -17.54
CA GLY A 50 -7.98 -5.96 -17.63
C GLY A 50 -8.67 -5.54 -16.33
N TYR A 51 -7.94 -5.41 -15.23
CA TYR A 51 -8.51 -4.83 -14.02
C TYR A 51 -8.56 -3.31 -14.10
N LYS A 52 -9.73 -2.74 -13.79
CA LYS A 52 -9.92 -1.29 -13.76
C LYS A 52 -9.14 -0.60 -12.66
N ASN A 53 -9.00 -1.27 -11.51
CA ASN A 53 -8.28 -0.77 -10.34
C ASN A 53 -7.40 -1.87 -9.77
N ILE A 54 -6.20 -1.51 -9.34
CA ILE A 54 -5.25 -2.38 -8.64
C ILE A 54 -4.86 -1.67 -7.35
N HIS A 55 -4.95 -2.38 -6.22
CA HIS A 55 -4.54 -1.88 -4.93
C HIS A 55 -3.48 -2.81 -4.33
N ILE A 56 -2.34 -2.25 -3.95
CA ILE A 56 -1.19 -3.00 -3.44
C ILE A 56 -0.83 -2.44 -2.07
N ALA A 57 -1.12 -3.21 -1.01
CA ALA A 57 -0.76 -2.92 0.37
C ALA A 57 0.40 -3.83 0.79
N THR A 58 1.63 -3.32 0.73
CA THR A 58 2.85 -4.08 1.03
C THR A 58 4.02 -3.15 1.36
N HIS A 59 5.20 -3.72 1.63
CA HIS A 59 6.43 -2.93 1.76
C HIS A 59 6.98 -2.54 0.40
N GLY A 60 7.36 -1.27 0.28
CA GLY A 60 8.14 -0.77 -0.84
C GLY A 60 9.59 -0.51 -0.41
N TYR A 61 10.51 -0.60 -1.34
CA TYR A 61 11.93 -0.34 -1.12
C TYR A 61 12.54 0.41 -2.29
N PHE A 62 13.53 1.25 -1.97
CA PHE A 62 14.35 1.93 -2.95
C PHE A 62 15.83 1.80 -2.58
N ASP A 63 16.66 1.38 -3.53
CA ASP A 63 18.12 1.25 -3.36
C ASP A 63 18.79 2.60 -3.57
N MET A 64 19.32 3.18 -2.48
CA MET A 64 19.96 4.49 -2.49
C MET A 64 21.45 4.45 -2.85
N GLU A 65 22.11 3.30 -2.78
CA GLU A 65 23.54 3.18 -3.06
C GLU A 65 23.81 3.24 -4.57
N ASN A 66 22.86 2.84 -5.40
CA ASN A 66 22.91 3.00 -6.86
C ASN A 66 22.22 4.30 -7.26
N GLN A 67 22.98 5.38 -7.36
CA GLN A 67 22.49 6.71 -7.79
C GLN A 67 22.02 6.76 -9.26
N ASP A 68 22.21 5.70 -10.02
CA ASP A 68 21.53 5.54 -11.30
C ASP A 68 20.05 5.31 -10.99
N ILE A 69 19.21 6.28 -11.40
CA ILE A 69 17.75 6.20 -11.41
C ILE A 69 17.37 5.04 -12.34
N SER A 70 17.66 3.82 -11.93
CA SER A 70 17.34 2.67 -12.73
C SER A 70 15.98 2.12 -12.27
N LEU A 71 15.20 1.65 -13.22
CA LEU A 71 13.95 0.93 -12.99
C LEU A 71 14.14 -0.30 -12.07
N TYR A 72 15.38 -0.67 -11.79
CA TYR A 72 15.74 -1.78 -10.90
C TYR A 72 15.94 -1.37 -9.44
N SER A 73 16.02 -0.06 -9.14
CA SER A 73 16.27 0.45 -7.79
C SER A 73 15.00 0.51 -6.93
N SER A 74 13.82 0.49 -7.55
CA SER A 74 12.52 0.52 -6.86
C SER A 74 11.82 -0.83 -6.99
N TRP A 75 11.33 -1.37 -5.88
CA TRP A 75 10.60 -2.64 -5.88
C TRP A 75 9.61 -2.75 -4.72
N LEU A 76 8.63 -3.64 -4.89
CA LEU A 76 7.63 -3.99 -3.91
C LEU A 76 7.84 -5.43 -3.44
N ALA A 77 7.64 -5.66 -2.14
CA ALA A 77 7.84 -6.96 -1.50
C ALA A 77 6.58 -7.81 -1.57
N PHE A 78 6.74 -9.07 -2.01
CA PHE A 78 5.66 -10.07 -2.07
C PHE A 78 6.08 -11.38 -1.42
N THR A 79 5.15 -12.31 -1.31
CA THR A 79 5.41 -13.65 -0.81
C THR A 79 6.58 -14.30 -1.55
N GLY A 80 7.51 -14.89 -0.79
CA GLY A 80 8.72 -15.50 -1.30
C GLY A 80 10.00 -14.68 -1.07
N ILE A 81 9.90 -13.36 -0.87
CA ILE A 81 11.06 -12.47 -0.77
C ILE A 81 12.02 -12.87 0.37
N LYS A 82 11.51 -13.20 1.56
CA LYS A 82 12.36 -13.61 2.70
C LYS A 82 13.16 -14.88 2.39
N ASN A 83 12.53 -15.85 1.76
CA ASN A 83 13.22 -17.08 1.38
C ASN A 83 14.30 -16.81 0.34
N TRP A 84 13.96 -16.08 -0.73
CA TRP A 84 14.92 -15.73 -1.78
C TRP A 84 16.11 -14.94 -1.24
N TYR A 85 15.85 -13.97 -0.35
CA TYR A 85 16.91 -13.17 0.23
C TYR A 85 17.89 -14.00 1.09
N ARG A 86 17.38 -14.96 1.87
CA ARG A 86 18.19 -15.86 2.72
C ARG A 86 18.94 -16.90 1.93
N THR A 87 18.32 -17.50 0.94
CA THR A 87 18.84 -18.70 0.25
C THR A 87 19.37 -18.41 -1.15
N GLY A 88 18.91 -17.34 -1.80
CA GLY A 88 19.10 -17.01 -3.21
C GLY A 88 18.41 -17.97 -4.17
N VAL A 89 17.50 -18.79 -3.65
CA VAL A 89 16.74 -19.75 -4.44
C VAL A 89 15.35 -19.21 -4.66
N GLU A 90 14.96 -19.05 -5.92
CA GLU A 90 13.59 -18.67 -6.27
C GLU A 90 12.62 -19.82 -5.96
N ASN A 91 11.48 -19.47 -5.42
CA ASN A 91 10.42 -20.45 -5.23
C ASN A 91 9.73 -20.72 -6.58
N PRO A 92 9.52 -22.00 -6.97
CA PRO A 92 8.90 -22.32 -8.26
C PRO A 92 7.46 -21.81 -8.41
N VAL A 93 6.77 -21.48 -7.29
CA VAL A 93 5.37 -21.00 -7.30
C VAL A 93 5.29 -19.48 -7.25
N TYR A 94 6.08 -18.83 -6.38
CA TYR A 94 5.98 -17.38 -6.15
C TYR A 94 7.12 -16.57 -6.76
N GLY A 95 8.12 -17.22 -7.36
CA GLY A 95 9.35 -16.57 -7.82
C GLY A 95 10.19 -16.07 -6.64
N ASN A 96 10.90 -14.95 -6.85
CA ASN A 96 11.72 -14.30 -5.82
C ASN A 96 10.94 -13.38 -4.88
N GLY A 97 9.67 -13.12 -5.13
CA GLY A 97 8.83 -12.23 -4.36
C GLY A 97 9.17 -10.74 -4.48
N LEU A 98 10.00 -10.36 -5.46
CA LEU A 98 10.47 -9.00 -5.69
C LEU A 98 9.87 -8.49 -7.00
N LEU A 99 8.92 -7.54 -6.90
CA LEU A 99 8.33 -6.88 -8.07
C LEU A 99 9.09 -5.58 -8.33
N THR A 100 9.85 -5.53 -9.41
CA THR A 100 10.65 -4.37 -9.78
C THR A 100 9.87 -3.38 -10.65
N ALA A 101 10.29 -2.12 -10.66
CA ALA A 101 9.74 -1.12 -11.56
C ALA A 101 9.97 -1.47 -13.04
N ASP A 102 11.07 -2.17 -13.37
CA ASP A 102 11.32 -2.69 -14.72
C ASP A 102 10.26 -3.72 -15.14
N GLU A 103 9.94 -4.70 -14.28
CA GLU A 103 8.87 -5.67 -14.56
C GLU A 103 7.52 -4.98 -14.76
N VAL A 104 7.19 -3.99 -13.91
CA VAL A 104 5.95 -3.21 -14.01
C VAL A 104 5.89 -2.42 -15.31
N SER A 105 6.98 -1.77 -15.73
CA SER A 105 7.01 -0.92 -16.93
C SER A 105 6.71 -1.68 -18.23
N ARG A 106 6.88 -3.01 -18.21
CA ARG A 106 6.62 -3.91 -19.36
C ARG A 106 5.22 -4.50 -19.38
N MET A 107 4.39 -4.20 -18.36
CA MET A 107 3.01 -4.66 -18.32
C MET A 107 2.15 -3.86 -19.31
N ASP A 108 1.05 -4.46 -19.75
CA ASP A 108 -0.03 -3.72 -20.42
C ASP A 108 -1.17 -3.47 -19.43
N LEU A 109 -1.22 -2.24 -18.93
CA LEU A 109 -2.23 -1.74 -17.99
C LEU A 109 -3.04 -0.58 -18.59
N THR A 110 -3.13 -0.49 -19.92
CA THR A 110 -3.86 0.57 -20.62
C THR A 110 -5.36 0.62 -20.28
N SER A 111 -5.94 -0.50 -19.84
CA SER A 111 -7.32 -0.58 -19.33
C SER A 111 -7.46 -0.22 -17.85
N THR A 112 -6.35 -0.05 -17.13
CA THR A 112 -6.34 0.22 -15.69
C THR A 112 -6.45 1.72 -15.44
N LYS A 113 -7.53 2.12 -14.77
CA LYS A 113 -7.76 3.53 -14.42
C LYS A 113 -6.91 3.97 -13.24
N LEU A 114 -6.79 3.13 -12.22
CA LEU A 114 -6.15 3.48 -10.95
C LEU A 114 -5.25 2.37 -10.42
N VAL A 115 -4.04 2.74 -10.03
CA VAL A 115 -3.18 1.93 -9.15
C VAL A 115 -3.00 2.67 -7.83
N VAL A 116 -3.21 2.00 -6.72
CA VAL A 116 -2.92 2.50 -5.37
C VAL A 116 -1.77 1.71 -4.80
N LEU A 117 -0.70 2.40 -4.45
CA LEU A 117 0.45 1.88 -3.75
C LEU A 117 0.33 2.29 -2.27
N SER A 118 -0.38 1.47 -1.51
CA SER A 118 -0.48 1.58 -0.06
C SER A 118 0.75 0.92 0.57
N SER A 119 1.91 1.49 0.24
CA SER A 119 3.20 0.97 0.68
C SER A 119 4.03 2.11 1.25
N CYS A 120 4.52 1.89 2.47
CA CYS A 120 5.55 2.74 3.03
C CYS A 120 6.89 2.38 2.38
N LEU A 121 7.60 3.33 1.81
CA LEU A 121 8.98 3.13 1.39
C LEU A 121 9.85 3.02 2.65
N SER A 122 10.10 1.79 3.10
CA SER A 122 10.90 1.50 4.28
C SER A 122 12.37 1.87 4.03
N GLY A 123 13.00 2.54 4.98
CA GLY A 123 14.45 2.79 4.97
C GLY A 123 14.88 4.11 4.34
N MET A 124 14.00 5.07 4.10
CA MET A 124 14.35 6.34 3.45
C MET A 124 14.28 7.54 4.40
N ASN A 125 15.29 8.40 4.33
CA ASN A 125 15.25 9.75 4.88
C ASN A 125 14.42 10.67 3.96
N GLU A 126 13.74 11.67 4.53
CA GLU A 126 12.76 12.56 3.86
C GLU A 126 13.21 13.16 2.51
N VAL A 127 14.51 13.32 2.28
CA VAL A 127 15.06 13.97 1.08
C VAL A 127 15.04 13.05 -0.16
N PHE A 128 14.97 11.72 0.00
CA PHE A 128 15.06 10.74 -1.09
C PHE A 128 13.74 10.08 -1.48
N LEU A 129 12.67 10.41 -0.75
CA LEU A 129 11.30 9.92 -1.05
C LEU A 129 10.87 10.24 -2.48
N SER A 130 11.35 11.37 -3.05
CA SER A 130 11.01 11.77 -4.41
C SER A 130 11.51 10.79 -5.47
N THR A 131 12.69 10.21 -5.33
CA THR A 131 13.34 9.40 -6.39
C THR A 131 12.76 7.99 -6.47
N GLY A 132 12.55 7.32 -5.32
CA GLY A 132 11.93 5.99 -5.27
C GLY A 132 10.43 6.02 -5.64
N PHE A 133 9.73 7.07 -5.21
CA PHE A 133 8.37 7.38 -5.64
C PHE A 133 8.30 7.50 -7.17
N HIS A 134 9.18 8.28 -7.78
CA HIS A 134 9.21 8.45 -9.24
C HIS A 134 9.47 7.13 -9.97
N GLY A 135 10.32 6.24 -9.48
CA GLY A 135 10.63 4.98 -10.14
C GLY A 135 9.40 4.10 -10.33
N MET A 136 8.65 3.82 -9.26
CA MET A 136 7.46 2.96 -9.33
C MET A 136 6.26 3.64 -10.00
N VAL A 137 6.03 4.93 -9.72
CA VAL A 137 4.97 5.71 -10.37
C VAL A 137 5.22 5.82 -11.87
N SER A 138 6.47 6.08 -12.29
CA SER A 138 6.86 6.14 -13.71
C SER A 138 6.69 4.79 -14.39
N ALA A 139 6.98 3.68 -13.70
CA ALA A 139 6.78 2.35 -14.24
C ALA A 139 5.31 2.04 -14.50
N PHE A 140 4.41 2.33 -13.57
CA PHE A 140 2.97 2.18 -13.79
C PHE A 140 2.44 3.15 -14.86
N SER A 141 2.99 4.36 -14.94
CA SER A 141 2.69 5.29 -16.03
C SER A 141 3.10 4.74 -17.40
N ALA A 142 4.31 4.20 -17.50
CA ALA A 142 4.79 3.56 -18.73
C ALA A 142 3.96 2.34 -19.12
N ALA A 143 3.42 1.60 -18.14
CA ALA A 143 2.48 0.49 -18.37
C ALA A 143 1.09 0.94 -18.84
N GLY A 144 0.79 2.26 -18.89
CA GLY A 144 -0.46 2.82 -19.37
C GLY A 144 -1.53 3.13 -18.34
N VAL A 145 -1.19 3.12 -17.05
CA VAL A 145 -2.11 3.46 -15.94
C VAL A 145 -2.45 4.95 -15.98
N LYS A 146 -3.73 5.31 -15.78
CA LYS A 146 -4.18 6.71 -15.83
C LYS A 146 -3.88 7.49 -14.53
N TYR A 147 -4.06 6.86 -13.36
CA TYR A 147 -3.81 7.47 -12.07
C TYR A 147 -3.01 6.53 -11.17
N VAL A 148 -2.01 7.07 -10.48
CA VAL A 148 -1.27 6.34 -9.44
C VAL A 148 -1.37 7.13 -8.14
N ILE A 149 -1.85 6.47 -7.08
CA ILE A 149 -1.82 7.01 -5.71
C ILE A 149 -0.69 6.32 -4.96
N SER A 150 0.11 7.09 -4.24
CA SER A 150 1.20 6.59 -3.41
C SER A 150 1.45 7.53 -2.23
N SER A 151 2.22 7.09 -1.23
CA SER A 151 2.64 7.92 -0.11
C SER A 151 4.04 8.49 -0.31
N LEU A 152 4.26 9.73 0.13
CA LEU A 152 5.56 10.43 0.08
C LEU A 152 6.46 10.09 1.28
N TRP A 153 5.91 9.55 2.35
CA TRP A 153 6.62 9.12 3.56
C TRP A 153 5.96 7.91 4.20
N SER A 154 6.64 7.32 5.19
CA SER A 154 6.08 6.19 5.95
C SER A 154 4.90 6.66 6.79
N VAL A 155 3.71 6.14 6.51
CA VAL A 155 2.47 6.44 7.22
C VAL A 155 2.13 5.27 8.16
N ASN A 156 1.53 5.57 9.29
CA ASN A 156 1.07 4.55 10.25
C ASN A 156 0.09 3.57 9.59
N ASP A 157 0.27 2.27 9.83
CA ASP A 157 -0.46 1.19 9.17
C ASP A 157 -1.98 1.27 9.40
N LEU A 158 -2.44 1.50 10.65
CA LEU A 158 -3.87 1.71 10.94
C LEU A 158 -4.41 2.97 10.26
N ALA A 159 -3.67 4.10 10.34
CA ALA A 159 -4.09 5.34 9.71
C ALA A 159 -4.26 5.15 8.19
N THR A 160 -3.35 4.40 7.57
CA THR A 160 -3.40 4.04 6.15
C THR A 160 -4.64 3.22 5.82
N ALA A 161 -4.92 2.19 6.61
CA ALA A 161 -6.11 1.34 6.40
C ALA A 161 -7.42 2.16 6.51
N VAL A 162 -7.52 3.05 7.52
CA VAL A 162 -8.68 3.96 7.68
C VAL A 162 -8.78 4.93 6.52
N PHE A 163 -7.64 5.50 6.09
CA PHE A 163 -7.58 6.41 4.95
C PHE A 163 -8.06 5.76 3.65
N MET A 164 -7.58 4.55 3.37
CA MET A 164 -7.93 3.85 2.13
C MET A 164 -9.39 3.39 2.15
N ASP A 165 -9.93 2.96 3.29
CA ASP A 165 -11.36 2.68 3.43
C ASP A 165 -12.21 3.93 3.13
N ALA A 166 -11.83 5.09 3.64
CA ALA A 166 -12.49 6.36 3.35
C ALA A 166 -12.33 6.74 1.86
N PHE A 167 -11.12 6.62 1.29
CA PHE A 167 -10.87 6.88 -0.12
C PHE A 167 -11.80 6.06 -1.02
N TYR A 168 -11.87 4.75 -0.80
CA TYR A 168 -12.74 3.89 -1.60
C TYR A 168 -14.23 4.12 -1.34
N SER A 169 -14.62 4.66 -0.19
CA SER A 169 -16.01 5.07 0.04
C SER A 169 -16.44 6.22 -0.88
N TYR A 170 -15.52 7.12 -1.23
CA TYR A 170 -15.76 8.23 -2.16
C TYR A 170 -15.52 7.85 -3.62
N TYR A 171 -14.56 6.98 -3.87
CA TYR A 171 -14.15 6.61 -5.23
C TYR A 171 -14.99 5.48 -5.83
N ALA A 172 -15.40 4.48 -5.03
CA ALA A 172 -16.12 3.32 -5.52
C ALA A 172 -17.42 3.72 -6.22
N ASN A 173 -17.81 2.92 -7.21
CA ASN A 173 -19.00 3.16 -8.04
C ASN A 173 -18.97 4.42 -8.91
N GLY A 174 -17.78 5.02 -9.11
CA GLY A 174 -17.62 6.18 -10.00
C GLY A 174 -18.20 7.49 -9.43
N ALA A 175 -18.39 7.56 -8.11
CA ALA A 175 -18.92 8.75 -7.45
C ALA A 175 -17.98 9.96 -7.61
N GLU A 176 -16.66 9.71 -7.50
CA GLU A 176 -15.65 10.77 -7.64
C GLU A 176 -14.47 10.32 -8.51
N GLU A 177 -13.74 11.27 -9.07
CA GLU A 177 -12.43 10.99 -9.67
C GLU A 177 -11.36 10.83 -8.59
N PRO A 178 -10.26 10.05 -8.84
CA PRO A 178 -9.26 9.73 -7.83
C PRO A 178 -8.70 10.95 -7.06
N PRO A 179 -8.34 12.08 -7.68
CA PRO A 179 -7.83 13.25 -6.95
C PRO A 179 -8.85 13.84 -5.98
N THR A 180 -10.13 13.88 -6.37
CA THR A 180 -11.21 14.41 -5.53
C THR A 180 -11.50 13.46 -4.36
N ALA A 181 -11.57 12.17 -4.61
CA ALA A 181 -11.76 11.15 -3.57
C ALA A 181 -10.60 11.16 -2.56
N LEU A 182 -9.36 11.33 -3.04
CA LEU A 182 -8.17 11.43 -2.21
C LEU A 182 -8.27 12.63 -1.24
N ARG A 183 -8.62 13.80 -1.78
CA ARG A 183 -8.80 15.02 -0.97
C ARG A 183 -9.84 14.83 0.13
N LYS A 184 -10.99 14.24 -0.22
CA LYS A 184 -12.05 13.95 0.76
C LYS A 184 -11.59 12.96 1.82
N ALA A 185 -10.78 11.95 1.46
CA ALA A 185 -10.21 11.01 2.42
C ALA A 185 -9.21 11.68 3.36
N GLN A 186 -8.40 12.63 2.87
CA GLN A 186 -7.48 13.42 3.70
C GLN A 186 -8.27 14.27 4.73
N ASP A 187 -9.31 14.96 4.28
CA ASP A 187 -10.16 15.76 5.16
C ASP A 187 -10.88 14.87 6.20
N TYR A 188 -11.40 13.72 5.77
CA TYR A 188 -12.01 12.75 6.68
C TYR A 188 -11.02 12.26 7.74
N LEU A 189 -9.84 11.77 7.35
CA LEU A 189 -8.89 11.20 8.31
C LEU A 189 -8.40 12.24 9.32
N ARG A 190 -8.12 13.47 8.87
CA ARG A 190 -7.75 14.59 9.74
C ARG A 190 -8.77 14.83 10.84
N ASP A 191 -10.05 14.73 10.50
CA ASP A 191 -11.16 15.09 11.38
C ASP A 191 -11.84 13.91 12.06
N ALA A 192 -11.55 12.66 11.64
CA ALA A 192 -12.15 11.45 12.16
C ALA A 192 -11.97 11.31 13.68
N THR A 193 -13.08 11.09 14.37
CA THR A 193 -13.15 10.87 15.81
C THR A 193 -13.27 9.37 16.12
N ILE A 194 -12.99 8.97 17.35
CA ILE A 194 -13.21 7.59 17.83
C ILE A 194 -14.68 7.18 17.63
N GLU A 195 -15.62 8.08 17.87
CA GLU A 195 -17.06 7.81 17.66
C GLU A 195 -17.37 7.52 16.19
N GLU A 196 -16.80 8.28 15.26
CA GLU A 196 -16.96 8.03 13.82
C GLU A 196 -16.31 6.72 13.39
N LEU A 197 -15.11 6.40 13.90
CA LEU A 197 -14.49 5.09 13.65
C LEU A 197 -15.37 3.94 14.15
N ARG A 198 -16.00 4.09 15.32
CA ARG A 198 -16.94 3.12 15.87
C ARG A 198 -18.17 2.97 14.97
N MET A 199 -18.77 4.07 14.53
CA MET A 199 -19.91 4.05 13.59
C MET A 199 -19.56 3.41 12.24
N GLN A 200 -18.31 3.59 11.76
CA GLN A 200 -17.79 2.94 10.55
C GLN A 200 -17.40 1.47 10.75
N GLY A 201 -17.54 0.95 11.94
CA GLY A 201 -17.34 -0.47 12.25
C GLY A 201 -15.87 -0.88 12.40
N TRP A 202 -14.96 0.04 12.74
CA TRP A 202 -13.55 -0.27 12.95
C TRP A 202 -13.31 -1.13 14.20
N PHE A 203 -14.22 -1.09 15.17
CA PHE A 203 -14.16 -1.84 16.43
C PHE A 203 -15.16 -3.03 16.45
N ARG A 204 -15.44 -3.63 15.29
CA ARG A 204 -16.28 -4.82 15.18
C ARG A 204 -15.46 -6.10 15.21
N SER A 205 -16.10 -7.20 15.57
CA SER A 205 -15.49 -8.53 15.66
C SER A 205 -14.88 -9.00 14.33
N ASP A 206 -15.47 -8.65 13.19
CA ASP A 206 -14.95 -8.98 11.86
C ASP A 206 -13.62 -8.28 11.55
N THR A 207 -13.41 -7.07 12.06
CA THR A 207 -12.13 -6.37 11.99
C THR A 207 -11.10 -7.06 12.90
N TYR A 208 -11.46 -7.34 14.16
CA TYR A 208 -10.57 -7.97 15.13
C TYR A 208 -10.08 -9.36 14.68
N GLN A 209 -10.92 -10.17 14.05
CA GLN A 209 -10.55 -11.50 13.52
C GLN A 209 -9.47 -11.45 12.42
N LEU A 210 -9.20 -10.31 11.84
CA LEU A 210 -8.17 -10.13 10.82
C LEU A 210 -6.80 -9.73 11.41
N LEU A 211 -6.77 -9.31 12.69
CA LEU A 211 -5.61 -8.78 13.39
C LEU A 211 -4.94 -9.86 14.26
N ASP A 212 -3.64 -9.71 14.49
CA ASP A 212 -2.92 -10.45 15.53
C ASP A 212 -3.25 -9.89 16.94
N GLU A 213 -2.88 -10.62 17.98
CA GLU A 213 -3.22 -10.32 19.37
C GLU A 213 -2.74 -8.91 19.79
N GLU A 214 -1.50 -8.53 19.45
CA GLU A 214 -0.93 -7.23 19.75
C GLU A 214 -1.74 -6.09 19.13
N SER A 215 -2.17 -6.27 17.87
CA SER A 215 -2.99 -5.29 17.15
C SER A 215 -4.41 -5.21 17.68
N GLN A 216 -4.96 -6.32 18.18
CA GLN A 216 -6.27 -6.35 18.85
C GLN A 216 -6.22 -5.54 20.16
N GLU A 217 -5.21 -5.79 21.02
CA GLU A 217 -5.02 -5.04 22.26
C GLU A 217 -4.86 -3.53 22.00
N PHE A 218 -4.10 -3.18 20.95
CA PHE A 218 -3.96 -1.78 20.52
C PHE A 218 -5.31 -1.17 20.12
N MET A 219 -6.12 -1.88 19.33
CA MET A 219 -7.45 -1.42 18.92
C MET A 219 -8.41 -1.27 20.11
N GLU A 220 -8.38 -2.19 21.08
CA GLU A 220 -9.16 -2.09 22.33
C GLU A 220 -8.76 -0.84 23.11
N SER A 221 -7.47 -0.59 23.29
CA SER A 221 -6.96 0.60 23.97
C SER A 221 -7.36 1.90 23.25
N LEU A 222 -7.48 1.86 21.92
CA LEU A 222 -7.94 2.98 21.12
C LEU A 222 -9.44 3.23 21.29
N GLU A 223 -10.24 2.16 21.32
CA GLU A 223 -11.69 2.23 21.51
C GLU A 223 -12.09 2.83 22.86
N GLU A 224 -11.31 2.60 23.91
CA GLU A 224 -11.53 3.16 25.25
C GLU A 224 -11.31 4.68 25.34
N LYS A 225 -10.68 5.29 24.31
CA LYS A 225 -10.46 6.75 24.31
C LYS A 225 -11.78 7.50 24.20
N ASN A 226 -11.73 8.77 24.64
CA ASN A 226 -12.88 9.67 24.51
C ASN A 226 -13.40 9.71 23.07
N GLY A 227 -14.71 9.52 22.88
CA GLY A 227 -15.34 9.44 21.56
C GLY A 227 -15.07 10.64 20.65
N ARG A 228 -14.83 11.85 21.22
CA ARG A 228 -14.50 13.08 20.49
C ARG A 228 -13.01 13.21 20.13
N TRP A 229 -12.16 12.31 20.64
CA TRP A 229 -10.74 12.35 20.32
C TRP A 229 -10.49 12.01 18.86
N LYS A 230 -9.57 12.75 18.22
CA LYS A 230 -9.18 12.62 16.82
C LYS A 230 -7.78 11.96 16.74
N PRO A 231 -7.67 10.66 16.58
CA PRO A 231 -6.40 9.93 16.65
C PRO A 231 -5.43 10.33 15.53
N PHE A 232 -5.95 10.71 14.36
CA PHE A 232 -5.17 10.96 13.15
C PHE A 232 -5.08 12.44 12.76
N ARG A 233 -5.29 13.37 13.72
CA ARG A 233 -5.31 14.81 13.44
C ARG A 233 -3.99 15.37 12.88
N LYS A 234 -2.85 14.75 13.24
CA LYS A 234 -1.53 15.22 12.78
C LYS A 234 -1.37 14.95 11.29
N GLU A 235 -0.79 15.91 10.56
CA GLU A 235 -0.56 15.84 9.12
C GLU A 235 0.23 14.59 8.69
N ALA A 236 1.16 14.12 9.52
CA ALA A 236 1.93 12.90 9.29
C ALA A 236 1.08 11.65 8.96
N PHE A 237 -0.19 11.62 9.36
CA PHE A 237 -1.09 10.50 9.11
C PHE A 237 -1.82 10.56 7.76
N TRP A 238 -2.06 11.75 7.20
CA TRP A 238 -2.91 11.93 6.01
C TRP A 238 -2.26 12.75 4.90
N GLY A 239 -1.30 13.62 5.20
CA GLY A 239 -0.71 14.54 4.24
C GLY A 239 0.23 13.87 3.23
N GLY A 240 0.71 12.64 3.51
CA GLY A 240 1.67 11.93 2.68
C GLY A 240 1.11 11.38 1.37
N PHE A 241 -0.20 11.19 1.27
CA PHE A 241 -0.79 10.59 0.08
C PHE A 241 -0.95 11.60 -1.06
N VAL A 242 -0.48 11.23 -2.23
CA VAL A 242 -0.57 12.02 -3.47
C VAL A 242 -1.15 11.19 -4.60
N CYS A 243 -1.82 11.86 -5.54
CA CYS A 243 -2.35 11.26 -6.75
C CYS A 243 -1.64 11.86 -7.97
N CYS A 244 -0.91 11.03 -8.68
CA CYS A 244 -0.30 11.39 -9.96
C CYS A 244 -1.24 11.02 -11.11
N GLN A 245 -1.53 11.97 -11.97
CA GLN A 245 -2.17 11.70 -13.25
C GLN A 245 -1.07 11.42 -14.27
N CYS A 246 -1.13 10.23 -14.87
CA CYS A 246 -0.24 9.77 -15.92
C CYS A 246 -0.87 10.10 -17.28
N HIS A 247 -0.06 10.35 -18.29
CA HIS A 247 -0.48 10.75 -19.63
C HIS A 247 -0.47 9.57 -20.58
#